data_3b2eba32c93e82f0a995d2c15761ac98
#
_entry.id   3b2eba32c93e82f0a995d2c15761ac98
#
_cell.length_a   1.000
_cell.length_b   1.000
_cell.length_c   1.000
_cell.angle_alpha   90.00
_cell.angle_beta   90.00
_cell.angle_gamma   90.00
#
_symmetry.space_group_name_H-M   'P 1'
#
loop_
_entity.id
_entity.type
_entity.pdbx_description
1 polymer ?
#
loop_
_entity_poly.entity_id
_entity_poly.type
_entity_poly.pdbx_seq_one_letter_code
_entity_poly.pdbx_strand_id
1 'polypeptide(L)'
;MRILHVLSAEFFAGSVAYAVQLAEAHRAQGHAVWLVSDSDELPTAATQLKAAISNRRYGQRLRNLRLIRQLVQAEGIDVVHAHSRAASWVSYFALRGLKVPLVSTVHGRQHLHPSTSLFDIYGDKVIAICANLREHLITEVQMAPAKIVEIPNGVYVALNEELGMKNEELSAGQSLPANSSLSAASLSSLRIAFIGRFNGGKGERAADLLLHVFPVLLAEFPALRLALIGGEMGKLPAPGKKSLALLQADFGERVEVVGFTDDVAGWLGRTTLVIGAGRVAIEALGAGRPVLALGEASYAGLVTEATFEAAAASNFGDISAQAGSSTVDFAAVLADARGFLRTPQPVPPALQQRVRARYGLAAVAALVLAEYQSARMQKALPAFMPVLMYHKIPDAPLATRHQTYVTKENFARHLAYFHRRGLTPITFADYLRFARGERPLADFPARPLVLTFDDGYLDNYTNLLPLMQRYGYRGVLYLLGDSDLRHNQWDLAADPTEPRAALLSPAQRRAFVAAGWEIGAHTMSHPRLTTLPLPAATEEIQRSKHALETALETEIVSFAYPYGDLNEDVKAAVRAAGYALGIATDTGGLHLEADRMQVFRVNMFPNETTGSLFKKTSPWYRRYYRWKRGK
;
A
#
# COMPACT_ATOMS: atom_id res chain seq x y z
N MET A 1 17.10 -6.72 5.58
CA MET A 1 17.36 -5.27 5.41
C MET A 1 17.77 -4.64 6.72
N ARG A 2 18.42 -3.47 6.65
CA ARG A 2 18.79 -2.60 7.77
C ARG A 2 17.84 -1.40 7.77
N ILE A 3 16.93 -1.33 8.74
CA ILE A 3 15.79 -0.42 8.77
C ILE A 3 15.97 0.58 9.92
N LEU A 4 15.85 1.87 9.64
CA LEU A 4 15.87 2.91 10.66
C LEU A 4 14.48 3.55 10.80
N HIS A 5 13.84 3.40 11.97
CA HIS A 5 12.65 4.14 12.31
C HIS A 5 13.01 5.44 13.04
N VAL A 6 12.40 6.56 12.62
CA VAL A 6 12.55 7.88 13.25
C VAL A 6 11.19 8.38 13.69
N LEU A 7 11.04 8.69 14.97
CA LEU A 7 9.74 9.07 15.53
C LEU A 7 9.87 10.19 16.58
N SER A 8 8.81 10.97 16.73
CA SER A 8 8.64 11.91 17.82
C SER A 8 7.91 11.19 18.95
N ALA A 9 8.57 10.96 20.07
CA ALA A 9 8.08 10.15 21.18
C ALA A 9 8.12 10.91 22.51
N GLU A 10 7.62 12.16 22.54
CA GLU A 10 7.41 12.87 23.83
C GLU A 10 6.43 12.13 24.74
N PHE A 11 5.45 11.43 24.14
CA PHE A 11 4.46 10.63 24.84
C PHE A 11 4.26 9.31 24.11
N PHE A 12 4.04 8.22 24.85
CA PHE A 12 3.67 6.93 24.27
C PHE A 12 2.23 7.00 23.76
N ALA A 13 2.07 7.43 22.50
CA ALA A 13 0.79 7.57 21.82
C ALA A 13 0.60 6.45 20.79
N GLY A 14 -0.58 6.35 20.19
CA GLY A 14 -0.91 5.29 19.23
C GLY A 14 0.05 5.18 18.03
N SER A 15 0.58 6.31 17.52
CA SER A 15 1.59 6.31 16.44
C SER A 15 2.96 5.79 16.90
N VAL A 16 3.35 6.05 18.16
CA VAL A 16 4.60 5.54 18.75
C VAL A 16 4.47 4.04 18.98
N ALA A 17 3.35 3.60 19.58
CA ALA A 17 3.07 2.18 19.79
C ALA A 17 3.07 1.40 18.47
N TYR A 18 2.46 1.95 17.40
CA TYR A 18 2.51 1.35 16.08
C TYR A 18 3.94 1.24 15.54
N ALA A 19 4.75 2.31 15.63
CA ALA A 19 6.12 2.30 15.13
C ALA A 19 6.98 1.27 15.85
N VAL A 20 6.82 1.14 17.19
CA VAL A 20 7.51 0.14 18.02
C VAL A 20 7.08 -1.27 17.61
N GLN A 21 5.79 -1.53 17.49
CA GLN A 21 5.26 -2.85 17.08
C GLN A 21 5.71 -3.23 15.67
N LEU A 22 5.72 -2.27 14.73
CA LEU A 22 6.21 -2.50 13.37
C LEU A 22 7.71 -2.82 13.37
N ALA A 23 8.50 -2.13 14.18
CA ALA A 23 9.93 -2.40 14.35
C ALA A 23 10.16 -3.83 14.87
N GLU A 24 9.41 -4.26 15.88
CA GLU A 24 9.48 -5.63 16.40
C GLU A 24 9.04 -6.67 15.35
N ALA A 25 7.98 -6.41 14.61
CA ALA A 25 7.54 -7.31 13.53
C ALA A 25 8.62 -7.50 12.47
N HIS A 26 9.29 -6.43 12.05
CA HIS A 26 10.40 -6.53 11.09
C HIS A 26 11.61 -7.23 11.70
N ARG A 27 11.91 -7.01 12.98
CA ARG A 27 12.99 -7.70 13.69
C ARG A 27 12.72 -9.22 13.77
N ALA A 28 11.49 -9.61 14.08
CA ALA A 28 11.05 -11.01 14.09
C ALA A 28 11.18 -11.69 12.71
N GLN A 29 11.11 -10.91 11.63
CA GLN A 29 11.36 -11.38 10.25
C GLN A 29 12.85 -11.41 9.88
N GLY A 30 13.76 -11.22 10.82
CA GLY A 30 15.21 -11.28 10.60
C GLY A 30 15.83 -10.00 10.05
N HIS A 31 15.16 -8.86 10.15
CA HIS A 31 15.72 -7.57 9.76
C HIS A 31 16.46 -6.91 10.92
N ALA A 32 17.57 -6.21 10.65
CA ALA A 32 18.24 -5.38 11.63
C ALA A 32 17.51 -4.03 11.74
N VAL A 33 17.09 -3.63 12.93
CA VAL A 33 16.23 -2.47 13.13
C VAL A 33 16.81 -1.53 14.18
N TRP A 34 16.82 -0.24 13.85
CA TRP A 34 17.20 0.87 14.73
C TRP A 34 16.00 1.79 14.94
N LEU A 35 15.90 2.37 16.14
CA LEU A 35 14.98 3.44 16.49
C LEU A 35 15.72 4.70 16.92
N VAL A 36 15.35 5.85 16.35
CA VAL A 36 15.77 7.17 16.81
C VAL A 36 14.55 7.93 17.27
N SER A 37 14.49 8.31 18.55
CA SER A 37 13.35 9.00 19.14
C SER A 37 13.75 9.93 20.30
N ASP A 38 12.78 10.69 20.83
CA ASP A 38 12.97 11.53 22.02
C ASP A 38 13.24 10.68 23.30
N SER A 39 12.88 9.39 23.30
CA SER A 39 13.15 8.42 24.37
C SER A 39 13.99 7.25 23.86
N ASP A 40 14.83 6.71 24.71
CA ASP A 40 15.61 5.48 24.53
C ASP A 40 15.12 4.30 25.38
N GLU A 41 13.97 4.48 26.04
CA GLU A 41 13.32 3.49 26.91
C GLU A 41 11.99 2.97 26.32
N LEU A 42 11.88 2.93 24.99
CA LEU A 42 10.69 2.35 24.34
C LEU A 42 10.70 0.82 24.49
N PRO A 43 9.52 0.17 24.64
CA PRO A 43 9.42 -1.27 24.83
C PRO A 43 9.73 -2.04 23.54
N THR A 44 11.01 -2.14 23.20
CA THR A 44 11.49 -2.80 21.97
C THR A 44 12.89 -3.35 22.18
N ALA A 45 13.21 -4.47 21.55
CA ALA A 45 14.56 -5.01 21.48
C ALA A 45 15.37 -4.47 20.28
N ALA A 46 14.82 -3.55 19.47
CA ALA A 46 15.56 -2.83 18.44
C ALA A 46 16.63 -1.93 19.07
N THR A 47 17.72 -1.66 18.34
CA THR A 47 18.76 -0.72 18.81
C THR A 47 18.20 0.69 18.92
N GLN A 48 18.19 1.27 20.10
CA GLN A 48 17.62 2.59 20.38
C GLN A 48 18.69 3.66 20.51
N LEU A 49 18.41 4.85 19.94
CA LEU A 49 19.23 6.05 20.08
C LEU A 49 18.33 7.25 20.42
N LYS A 50 18.70 7.96 21.49
CA LYS A 50 18.01 9.16 21.91
C LYS A 50 18.37 10.37 21.08
N ALA A 51 17.36 11.05 20.53
CA ALA A 51 17.50 12.33 19.85
C ALA A 51 16.22 13.15 20.02
N ALA A 52 16.33 14.40 20.38
CA ALA A 52 15.16 15.27 20.60
C ALA A 52 14.50 15.66 19.26
N ILE A 53 13.80 14.70 18.65
CA ILE A 53 13.14 14.82 17.33
C ILE A 53 12.00 15.84 17.38
N SER A 54 11.23 15.86 18.47
CA SER A 54 10.14 16.80 18.70
C SER A 54 10.60 18.25 18.83
N ASN A 55 11.86 18.48 19.14
CA ASN A 55 12.41 19.81 19.36
C ASN A 55 12.58 20.58 18.04
N ARG A 56 11.86 21.71 17.93
CA ARG A 56 11.80 22.52 16.69
C ARG A 56 12.92 23.56 16.55
N ARG A 57 13.81 23.71 17.53
CA ARG A 57 14.93 24.66 17.48
C ARG A 57 15.92 24.25 16.38
N TYR A 58 16.32 25.19 15.53
CA TYR A 58 17.19 24.90 14.38
C TYR A 58 18.51 24.22 14.75
N GLY A 59 19.17 24.65 15.84
CA GLY A 59 20.41 24.01 16.30
C GLY A 59 20.21 22.55 16.72
N GLN A 60 19.06 22.20 17.33
CA GLN A 60 18.75 20.80 17.63
C GLN A 60 18.45 20.01 16.36
N ARG A 61 17.69 20.58 15.43
CA ARG A 61 17.44 19.93 14.13
C ARG A 61 18.73 19.61 13.37
N LEU A 62 19.70 20.53 13.38
CA LEU A 62 21.01 20.28 12.76
C LEU A 62 21.78 19.15 13.45
N ARG A 63 21.72 19.06 14.77
CA ARG A 63 22.31 17.93 15.52
C ARG A 63 21.64 16.61 15.16
N ASN A 64 20.31 16.57 15.17
CA ASN A 64 19.53 15.38 14.80
C ASN A 64 19.82 14.94 13.35
N LEU A 65 19.92 15.88 12.41
CA LEU A 65 20.28 15.62 11.02
C LEU A 65 21.65 14.95 10.90
N ARG A 66 22.68 15.49 11.60
CA ARG A 66 24.02 14.93 11.61
C ARG A 66 24.03 13.52 12.22
N LEU A 67 23.34 13.33 13.34
CA LEU A 67 23.21 12.03 14.01
C LEU A 67 22.59 10.99 13.05
N ILE A 68 21.44 11.29 12.44
CA ILE A 68 20.77 10.37 11.52
C ILE A 68 21.67 10.07 10.33
N ARG A 69 22.32 11.08 9.74
CA ARG A 69 23.22 10.87 8.61
C ARG A 69 24.42 9.98 8.97
N GLN A 70 25.05 10.22 10.11
CA GLN A 70 26.16 9.40 10.59
C GLN A 70 25.71 7.95 10.84
N LEU A 71 24.58 7.75 11.49
CA LEU A 71 24.00 6.43 11.74
C LEU A 71 23.71 5.69 10.41
N VAL A 72 23.07 6.37 9.46
CA VAL A 72 22.77 5.79 8.15
C VAL A 72 24.02 5.32 7.42
N GLN A 73 25.11 6.09 7.49
CA GLN A 73 26.38 5.76 6.84
C GLN A 73 27.18 4.68 7.60
N ALA A 74 27.26 4.78 8.92
CA ALA A 74 28.02 3.85 9.75
C ALA A 74 27.39 2.45 9.77
N GLU A 75 26.06 2.39 9.88
CA GLU A 75 25.33 1.14 9.96
C GLU A 75 24.88 0.62 8.59
N GLY A 76 25.13 1.34 7.49
CA GLY A 76 24.70 0.92 6.16
C GLY A 76 23.18 0.74 6.07
N ILE A 77 22.41 1.70 6.60
CA ILE A 77 20.95 1.65 6.60
C ILE A 77 20.39 1.59 5.18
N ASP A 78 19.50 0.64 4.92
CA ASP A 78 18.85 0.42 3.63
C ASP A 78 17.66 1.34 3.38
N VAL A 79 16.91 1.70 4.45
CA VAL A 79 15.71 2.53 4.39
C VAL A 79 15.50 3.28 5.70
N VAL A 80 15.03 4.52 5.61
CA VAL A 80 14.59 5.31 6.77
C VAL A 80 13.07 5.47 6.72
N HIS A 81 12.39 5.14 7.82
CA HIS A 81 10.96 5.28 7.97
C HIS A 81 10.63 6.32 9.05
N ALA A 82 10.00 7.41 8.66
CA ALA A 82 9.60 8.49 9.55
C ALA A 82 8.12 8.39 9.93
N HIS A 83 7.79 8.54 11.23
CA HIS A 83 6.44 8.39 11.76
C HIS A 83 5.80 9.72 12.22
N SER A 84 6.41 10.83 11.89
CA SER A 84 5.87 12.17 12.15
C SER A 84 6.42 13.19 11.16
N ARG A 85 5.75 14.34 11.03
CA ARG A 85 6.27 15.42 10.17
C ARG A 85 7.66 15.93 10.62
N ALA A 86 7.91 15.99 11.93
CA ALA A 86 9.22 16.39 12.44
C ALA A 86 10.30 15.38 12.09
N ALA A 87 10.00 14.09 12.23
CA ALA A 87 10.87 12.99 11.83
C ALA A 87 11.13 12.99 10.31
N SER A 88 10.08 13.16 9.50
CA SER A 88 10.21 13.27 8.05
C SER A 88 11.11 14.42 7.62
N TRP A 89 10.93 15.60 8.23
CA TRP A 89 11.74 16.79 7.93
C TRP A 89 13.24 16.55 8.20
N VAL A 90 13.56 16.06 9.39
CA VAL A 90 14.96 15.82 9.78
C VAL A 90 15.58 14.73 8.92
N SER A 91 14.86 13.62 8.68
CA SER A 91 15.32 12.52 7.85
C SER A 91 15.53 12.94 6.40
N TYR A 92 14.62 13.72 5.81
CA TYR A 92 14.74 14.19 4.43
C TYR A 92 16.06 14.96 4.22
N PHE A 93 16.40 15.91 5.10
CA PHE A 93 17.64 16.66 4.97
C PHE A 93 18.88 15.82 5.32
N ALA A 94 18.78 14.86 6.25
CA ALA A 94 19.87 13.93 6.57
C ALA A 94 20.26 13.06 5.38
N LEU A 95 19.27 12.64 4.57
CA LEU A 95 19.45 11.73 3.46
C LEU A 95 19.84 12.40 2.14
N ARG A 96 19.87 13.74 2.07
CA ARG A 96 20.24 14.43 0.82
C ARG A 96 21.61 13.98 0.32
N GLY A 97 21.65 13.55 -0.96
CA GLY A 97 22.85 13.03 -1.61
C GLY A 97 23.20 11.57 -1.26
N LEU A 98 22.40 10.90 -0.43
CA LEU A 98 22.48 9.45 -0.20
C LEU A 98 21.45 8.72 -1.07
N LYS A 99 21.77 7.48 -1.46
CA LYS A 99 20.86 6.60 -2.21
C LYS A 99 19.92 5.80 -1.28
N VAL A 100 19.70 6.27 -0.07
CA VAL A 100 18.82 5.66 0.92
C VAL A 100 17.43 6.30 0.81
N PRO A 101 16.35 5.54 0.61
CA PRO A 101 15.00 6.08 0.52
C PRO A 101 14.45 6.49 1.88
N LEU A 102 13.58 7.50 1.83
CA LEU A 102 12.73 7.92 2.95
C LEU A 102 11.29 7.46 2.69
N VAL A 103 10.75 6.68 3.61
CA VAL A 103 9.32 6.36 3.69
C VAL A 103 8.72 7.10 4.88
N SER A 104 7.52 7.64 4.74
CA SER A 104 6.85 8.34 5.84
C SER A 104 5.45 7.80 6.05
N THR A 105 5.09 7.43 7.29
CA THR A 105 3.69 7.17 7.66
C THR A 105 3.06 8.44 8.22
N VAL A 106 1.91 8.80 7.66
CA VAL A 106 1.08 9.92 8.10
C VAL A 106 -0.10 9.39 8.90
N HIS A 107 -0.19 9.78 10.18
CA HIS A 107 -1.20 9.28 11.12
C HIS A 107 -2.40 10.21 11.32
N GLY A 108 -2.41 11.37 10.70
CA GLY A 108 -3.48 12.37 10.84
C GLY A 108 -3.39 13.46 9.79
N ARG A 109 -4.44 14.28 9.70
CA ARG A 109 -4.50 15.38 8.72
C ARG A 109 -3.30 16.31 8.87
N GLN A 110 -2.77 16.74 7.75
CA GLN A 110 -1.62 17.65 7.68
C GLN A 110 -2.09 19.02 7.18
N HIS A 111 -1.56 20.06 7.77
CA HIS A 111 -1.76 21.42 7.26
C HIS A 111 -0.66 21.78 6.26
N LEU A 112 -1.01 22.53 5.21
CA LEU A 112 -0.02 23.13 4.32
C LEU A 112 0.95 24.00 5.11
N HIS A 113 2.23 23.78 4.90
CA HIS A 113 3.30 24.54 5.55
C HIS A 113 4.35 24.89 4.48
N PRO A 114 5.00 26.06 4.54
CA PRO A 114 6.01 26.46 3.55
C PRO A 114 7.09 25.40 3.30
N SER A 115 7.46 24.61 4.31
CA SER A 115 8.42 23.52 4.13
C SER A 115 7.89 22.35 3.31
N THR A 116 6.57 22.14 3.23
CA THR A 116 5.97 21.07 2.41
C THR A 116 5.73 21.51 0.98
N SER A 117 5.58 22.82 0.74
CA SER A 117 5.46 23.39 -0.61
C SER A 117 6.82 23.57 -1.31
N LEU A 118 7.88 23.84 -0.54
CA LEU A 118 9.23 24.05 -1.09
C LEU A 118 10.06 22.75 -1.18
N PHE A 119 9.83 21.81 -0.28
CA PHE A 119 10.59 20.57 -0.18
C PHE A 119 9.66 19.38 -0.03
N ASP A 120 9.97 18.29 -0.72
CA ASP A 120 9.24 17.04 -0.60
C ASP A 120 9.69 16.26 0.66
N ILE A 121 9.42 16.85 1.82
CA ILE A 121 9.91 16.36 3.12
C ILE A 121 9.39 14.98 3.52
N TYR A 122 8.31 14.51 2.92
CA TYR A 122 7.76 13.19 3.22
C TYR A 122 8.50 12.04 2.49
N GLY A 123 9.48 12.38 1.64
CA GLY A 123 10.40 11.43 1.01
C GLY A 123 9.81 10.71 -0.21
N ASP A 124 10.25 9.48 -0.44
CA ASP A 124 10.02 8.75 -1.70
C ASP A 124 8.67 8.04 -1.74
N LYS A 125 8.16 7.56 -0.60
CA LYS A 125 6.86 6.92 -0.42
C LYS A 125 6.17 7.45 0.83
N VAL A 126 4.85 7.59 0.75
CA VAL A 126 4.01 8.07 1.85
C VAL A 126 2.91 7.05 2.12
N ILE A 127 2.86 6.57 3.35
CA ILE A 127 1.82 5.66 3.83
C ILE A 127 0.72 6.49 4.47
N ALA A 128 -0.48 6.44 3.90
CA ALA A 128 -1.71 6.96 4.48
C ALA A 128 -2.45 5.82 5.19
N ILE A 129 -2.86 6.03 6.44
CA ILE A 129 -3.44 4.94 7.26
C ILE A 129 -4.89 4.61 6.92
N CYS A 130 -5.56 5.41 6.10
CA CYS A 130 -6.93 5.18 5.64
C CYS A 130 -7.25 6.01 4.39
N ALA A 131 -8.38 5.70 3.74
CA ALA A 131 -8.79 6.33 2.50
C ALA A 131 -9.01 7.85 2.62
N ASN A 132 -9.69 8.33 3.67
CA ASN A 132 -9.91 9.76 3.89
C ASN A 132 -8.60 10.53 4.04
N LEU A 133 -7.59 9.92 4.68
CA LEU A 133 -6.28 10.55 4.81
C LEU A 133 -5.54 10.57 3.48
N ARG A 134 -5.64 9.48 2.69
CA ARG A 134 -5.07 9.44 1.34
C ARG A 134 -5.65 10.54 0.47
N GLU A 135 -6.97 10.68 0.47
CA GLU A 135 -7.66 11.73 -0.29
C GLU A 135 -7.25 13.13 0.16
N HIS A 136 -7.19 13.38 1.47
CA HIS A 136 -6.69 14.64 2.04
C HIS A 136 -5.26 14.97 1.57
N LEU A 137 -4.35 13.98 1.55
CA LEU A 137 -2.97 14.19 1.10
C LEU A 137 -2.90 14.54 -0.38
N ILE A 138 -3.81 14.00 -1.21
CA ILE A 138 -3.90 14.32 -2.64
C ILE A 138 -4.51 15.70 -2.87
N THR A 139 -5.66 15.99 -2.28
CA THR A 139 -6.47 17.16 -2.60
C THR A 139 -6.01 18.43 -1.88
N GLU A 140 -5.72 18.34 -0.58
CA GLU A 140 -5.39 19.50 0.23
C GLU A 140 -3.87 19.70 0.37
N VAL A 141 -3.09 18.63 0.53
CA VAL A 141 -1.63 18.71 0.62
C VAL A 141 -0.96 18.69 -0.76
N GLN A 142 -1.71 18.34 -1.82
CA GLN A 142 -1.26 18.32 -3.21
C GLN A 142 -0.09 17.36 -3.46
N MET A 143 -0.06 16.25 -2.75
CA MET A 143 0.93 15.19 -3.00
C MET A 143 0.58 14.41 -4.26
N ALA A 144 1.60 13.98 -4.99
CA ALA A 144 1.42 13.13 -6.17
C ALA A 144 0.78 11.78 -5.77
N PRO A 145 -0.36 11.38 -6.36
CA PRO A 145 -1.06 10.13 -6.01
C PRO A 145 -0.19 8.88 -6.08
N ALA A 146 0.71 8.80 -7.06
CA ALA A 146 1.64 7.69 -7.25
C ALA A 146 2.65 7.48 -6.11
N LYS A 147 2.82 8.50 -5.26
CA LYS A 147 3.70 8.45 -4.09
C LYS A 147 2.99 7.88 -2.85
N ILE A 148 1.66 7.94 -2.82
CA ILE A 148 0.86 7.62 -1.65
C ILE A 148 0.32 6.20 -1.77
N VAL A 149 0.57 5.39 -0.75
CA VAL A 149 -0.02 4.07 -0.58
C VAL A 149 -0.91 4.05 0.65
N GLU A 150 -2.05 3.39 0.57
CA GLU A 150 -2.92 3.18 1.72
C GLU A 150 -2.52 1.88 2.41
N ILE A 151 -1.96 1.99 3.63
CA ILE A 151 -1.66 0.86 4.50
C ILE A 151 -2.10 1.24 5.91
N PRO A 152 -3.05 0.52 6.52
CA PRO A 152 -3.54 0.85 7.85
C PRO A 152 -2.49 0.61 8.94
N ASN A 153 -2.71 1.17 10.12
CA ASN A 153 -1.91 0.82 11.28
C ASN A 153 -2.18 -0.64 11.67
N GLY A 154 -1.12 -1.45 11.71
CA GLY A 154 -1.20 -2.82 12.19
C GLY A 154 -1.41 -2.89 13.70
N VAL A 155 -2.15 -3.89 14.14
CA VAL A 155 -2.37 -4.18 15.56
C VAL A 155 -2.10 -5.66 15.84
N TYR A 156 -1.69 -5.97 17.07
CA TYR A 156 -1.75 -7.33 17.55
C TYR A 156 -3.23 -7.69 17.76
N VAL A 157 -3.76 -8.51 16.87
CA VAL A 157 -5.06 -9.13 17.07
C VAL A 157 -4.77 -10.50 17.66
N ALA A 158 -4.79 -10.60 18.99
CA ALA A 158 -4.56 -11.86 19.66
C ALA A 158 -5.54 -12.94 19.19
N LEU A 159 -5.04 -14.07 18.72
CA LEU A 159 -5.83 -15.29 18.60
C LEU A 159 -6.25 -15.71 20.02
N ASN A 160 -7.48 -16.21 20.19
CA ASN A 160 -7.92 -16.72 21.50
C ASN A 160 -6.98 -17.79 22.08
N GLU A 161 -6.20 -18.47 21.23
CA GLU A 161 -5.17 -19.45 21.59
C GLU A 161 -3.86 -18.80 22.11
N GLU A 162 -3.46 -17.62 21.60
CA GLU A 162 -2.27 -16.91 22.07
C GLU A 162 -2.49 -16.16 23.39
N LEU A 163 -3.73 -15.79 23.71
CA LEU A 163 -4.10 -15.27 25.02
C LEU A 163 -3.96 -16.33 26.13
N GLY A 164 -4.09 -17.63 25.79
CA GLY A 164 -3.81 -18.75 26.68
C GLY A 164 -2.32 -18.92 26.98
N MET A 165 -1.44 -18.76 25.99
CA MET A 165 0.01 -19.00 26.16
C MET A 165 0.75 -17.89 26.95
N LYS A 166 0.29 -16.64 26.90
CA LYS A 166 0.87 -15.56 27.74
C LYS A 166 0.38 -15.56 29.18
N ASN A 167 -0.73 -16.23 29.49
CA ASN A 167 -1.24 -16.39 30.86
C ASN A 167 -0.60 -17.56 31.59
N GLU A 168 0.17 -18.45 30.96
CA GLU A 168 0.88 -19.54 31.64
C GLU A 168 2.17 -19.09 32.35
N GLU A 169 2.74 -17.93 31.99
CA GLU A 169 3.83 -17.33 32.76
C GLU A 169 3.34 -16.47 33.98
N LEU A 170 2.02 -16.22 34.05
CA LEU A 170 1.40 -15.47 35.14
C LEU A 170 0.22 -16.28 35.74
N SER A 171 0.51 -17.23 36.60
CA SER A 171 -0.41 -18.05 37.43
C SER A 171 -1.06 -19.26 36.75
N ALA A 172 -0.67 -20.44 37.23
CA ALA A 172 -1.39 -21.69 37.04
C ALA A 172 -2.84 -21.59 37.56
N GLY A 173 -3.80 -21.70 36.68
CA GLY A 173 -5.19 -21.99 36.98
C GLY A 173 -6.22 -20.94 36.56
N GLN A 174 -6.59 -20.93 35.29
CA GLN A 174 -7.97 -20.87 34.80
C GLN A 174 -7.97 -20.65 33.29
N SER A 175 -8.25 -21.71 32.52
CA SER A 175 -8.50 -21.68 31.10
C SER A 175 -9.81 -20.96 30.80
N LEU A 176 -9.78 -19.90 29.98
CA LEU A 176 -10.98 -19.31 29.39
C LEU A 176 -11.44 -20.19 28.21
N PRO A 177 -12.75 -20.57 28.10
CA PRO A 177 -13.22 -21.47 27.07
C PRO A 177 -13.17 -20.83 25.68
N ALA A 178 -12.61 -21.55 24.72
CA ALA A 178 -12.67 -21.29 23.28
C ALA A 178 -14.13 -21.45 22.82
N ASN A 179 -14.83 -20.39 22.64
CA ASN A 179 -16.21 -20.17 22.18
C ASN A 179 -17.02 -19.37 23.20
N SER A 180 -16.61 -18.15 23.51
CA SER A 180 -17.51 -17.22 24.19
C SER A 180 -18.43 -16.53 23.16
N SER A 181 -19.39 -17.25 22.59
CA SER A 181 -20.70 -16.68 22.28
C SER A 181 -21.16 -15.92 23.54
N LEU A 182 -21.75 -14.75 23.38
CA LEU A 182 -22.40 -14.05 24.50
C LEU A 182 -23.35 -15.05 25.17
N SER A 183 -22.90 -15.72 26.23
CA SER A 183 -23.73 -16.68 26.95
C SER A 183 -24.78 -15.92 27.75
N ALA A 184 -25.92 -16.54 28.03
CA ALA A 184 -26.98 -15.95 28.87
C ALA A 184 -26.43 -15.44 30.22
N ALA A 185 -25.32 -15.99 30.71
CA ALA A 185 -24.62 -15.53 31.90
C ALA A 185 -23.86 -14.18 31.71
N SER A 186 -23.46 -13.82 30.46
CA SER A 186 -22.83 -12.51 30.18
C SER A 186 -23.87 -11.39 30.01
N LEU A 187 -25.14 -11.72 29.81
CA LEU A 187 -26.27 -10.77 29.77
C LEU A 187 -26.67 -10.27 31.16
N SER A 188 -26.20 -10.90 32.25
CA SER A 188 -26.47 -10.44 33.63
C SER A 188 -25.68 -9.19 34.04
N SER A 189 -24.67 -8.75 33.24
CA SER A 189 -23.97 -7.49 33.47
C SER A 189 -23.55 -6.83 32.14
N LEU A 190 -24.47 -6.00 31.59
CA LEU A 190 -24.16 -5.17 30.42
C LEU A 190 -23.06 -4.16 30.78
N ARG A 191 -22.01 -4.05 29.95
CA ARG A 191 -20.94 -3.06 30.15
C ARG A 191 -20.64 -2.33 28.85
N ILE A 192 -20.71 -1.00 28.91
CA ILE A 192 -20.16 -0.14 27.87
C ILE A 192 -18.77 0.33 28.33
N ALA A 193 -17.76 0.22 27.47
CA ALA A 193 -16.46 0.83 27.68
C ALA A 193 -16.22 1.96 26.67
N PHE A 194 -16.00 3.18 27.16
CA PHE A 194 -15.35 4.20 26.37
C PHE A 194 -13.83 4.03 26.52
N ILE A 195 -13.14 3.83 25.41
CA ILE A 195 -11.69 3.64 25.39
C ILE A 195 -11.04 4.73 24.53
N GLY A 196 -10.31 5.64 25.17
CA GLY A 196 -9.68 6.76 24.48
C GLY A 196 -8.97 7.73 25.42
N ARG A 197 -8.17 8.63 24.84
CA ARG A 197 -7.50 9.69 25.60
C ARG A 197 -8.55 10.69 26.14
N PHE A 198 -8.32 11.21 27.34
CA PHE A 198 -9.20 12.22 27.96
C PHE A 198 -8.79 13.67 27.62
N ASN A 199 -7.93 13.86 26.62
CA ASN A 199 -7.51 15.18 26.16
C ASN A 199 -7.76 15.35 24.65
N GLY A 200 -7.72 16.60 24.16
CA GLY A 200 -7.99 16.93 22.75
C GLY A 200 -9.39 16.50 22.31
N GLY A 201 -9.58 16.26 21.04
CA GLY A 201 -10.87 15.90 20.47
C GLY A 201 -11.50 14.64 21.10
N LYS A 202 -10.72 13.62 21.45
CA LYS A 202 -11.24 12.42 22.17
C LYS A 202 -11.73 12.76 23.58
N GLY A 203 -11.06 13.67 24.27
CA GLY A 203 -11.52 14.16 25.59
C GLY A 203 -12.83 14.93 25.50
N GLU A 204 -13.02 15.73 24.43
CA GLU A 204 -14.29 16.40 24.14
C GLU A 204 -15.40 15.38 23.89
N ARG A 205 -15.15 14.35 23.06
CA ARG A 205 -16.13 13.27 22.84
C ARG A 205 -16.49 12.51 24.11
N ALA A 206 -15.51 12.25 25.00
CA ALA A 206 -15.79 11.67 26.30
C ALA A 206 -16.70 12.57 27.15
N ALA A 207 -16.42 13.87 27.18
CA ALA A 207 -17.25 14.84 27.90
C ALA A 207 -18.69 14.91 27.34
N ASP A 208 -18.85 14.91 26.02
CA ASP A 208 -20.15 14.94 25.35
C ASP A 208 -20.94 13.64 25.63
N LEU A 209 -20.30 12.47 25.63
CA LEU A 209 -20.94 11.21 26.00
C LEU A 209 -21.41 11.21 27.45
N LEU A 210 -20.59 11.74 28.37
CA LEU A 210 -20.94 11.89 29.79
C LEU A 210 -22.10 12.86 30.01
N LEU A 211 -22.26 13.83 29.13
CA LEU A 211 -23.33 14.83 29.24
C LEU A 211 -24.62 14.36 28.57
N HIS A 212 -24.55 13.75 27.40
CA HIS A 212 -25.72 13.55 26.53
C HIS A 212 -26.17 12.09 26.37
N VAL A 213 -25.28 11.11 26.58
CA VAL A 213 -25.56 9.71 26.26
C VAL A 213 -25.64 8.82 27.51
N PHE A 214 -24.60 8.82 28.33
CA PHE A 214 -24.50 7.90 29.46
C PHE A 214 -25.55 8.12 30.56
N PRO A 215 -25.99 9.35 30.92
CA PRO A 215 -27.06 9.53 31.91
C PRO A 215 -28.34 8.83 31.49
N VAL A 216 -28.72 8.94 30.21
CA VAL A 216 -29.96 8.35 29.68
C VAL A 216 -29.86 6.82 29.66
N LEU A 217 -28.74 6.26 29.21
CA LEU A 217 -28.53 4.82 29.15
C LEU A 217 -28.48 4.19 30.56
N LEU A 218 -27.80 4.81 31.52
CA LEU A 218 -27.73 4.31 32.90
C LEU A 218 -29.06 4.35 33.61
N ALA A 219 -29.90 5.33 33.32
CA ALA A 219 -31.28 5.40 33.84
C ALA A 219 -32.20 4.35 33.21
N GLU A 220 -32.08 4.15 31.88
CA GLU A 220 -32.96 3.20 31.13
C GLU A 220 -32.57 1.73 31.36
N PHE A 221 -31.28 1.43 31.58
CA PHE A 221 -30.77 0.07 31.76
C PHE A 221 -30.17 -0.13 33.16
N PRO A 222 -30.90 -0.61 34.18
CA PRO A 222 -30.44 -0.75 35.56
C PRO A 222 -29.21 -1.69 35.70
N ALA A 223 -29.05 -2.70 34.85
CA ALA A 223 -27.94 -3.63 34.84
C ALA A 223 -26.67 -3.08 34.13
N LEU A 224 -26.78 -1.91 33.48
CA LEU A 224 -25.68 -1.34 32.71
C LEU A 224 -24.58 -0.79 33.64
N ARG A 225 -23.32 -1.14 33.32
CA ARG A 225 -22.11 -0.56 33.88
C ARG A 225 -21.35 0.23 32.82
N LEU A 226 -20.74 1.31 33.21
CA LEU A 226 -19.90 2.16 32.38
C LEU A 226 -18.45 2.05 32.84
N ALA A 227 -17.51 1.83 31.89
CA ALA A 227 -16.07 1.92 32.14
C ALA A 227 -15.44 3.03 31.28
N LEU A 228 -14.71 3.93 31.91
CA LEU A 228 -13.93 4.98 31.24
C LEU A 228 -12.45 4.60 31.29
N ILE A 229 -11.87 4.26 30.14
CA ILE A 229 -10.54 3.67 30.00
C ILE A 229 -9.64 4.57 29.16
N GLY A 230 -8.43 4.80 29.66
CA GLY A 230 -7.37 5.52 28.96
C GLY A 230 -7.27 6.99 29.36
N GLY A 231 -6.05 7.45 29.53
CA GLY A 231 -5.72 8.83 29.85
C GLY A 231 -5.83 9.19 31.34
N GLU A 232 -5.38 10.43 31.63
CA GLU A 232 -5.43 11.01 32.96
C GLU A 232 -6.74 11.78 33.16
N MET A 233 -7.51 11.47 34.19
CA MET A 233 -8.77 12.15 34.51
C MET A 233 -8.60 13.67 34.68
N GLY A 234 -7.43 14.11 35.14
CA GLY A 234 -7.10 15.52 35.26
C GLY A 234 -7.17 16.31 33.91
N LYS A 235 -7.05 15.61 32.78
CA LYS A 235 -7.07 16.18 31.43
C LYS A 235 -8.47 16.17 30.79
N LEU A 236 -9.47 15.53 31.41
CA LEU A 236 -10.86 15.58 30.92
C LEU A 236 -11.36 17.03 30.96
N PRO A 237 -12.07 17.53 29.91
CA PRO A 237 -12.68 18.87 29.91
C PRO A 237 -13.58 19.11 31.12
N ALA A 238 -13.65 20.36 31.59
CA ALA A 238 -14.40 20.71 32.80
C ALA A 238 -15.89 20.31 32.78
N PRO A 239 -16.64 20.44 31.66
CA PRO A 239 -18.00 19.93 31.57
C PRO A 239 -18.08 18.43 31.82
N GLY A 240 -17.15 17.65 31.22
CA GLY A 240 -17.08 16.20 31.40
C GLY A 240 -16.78 15.79 32.85
N LYS A 241 -15.87 16.50 33.55
CA LYS A 241 -15.59 16.25 34.97
C LYS A 241 -16.83 16.46 35.83
N LYS A 242 -17.59 17.55 35.59
CA LYS A 242 -18.82 17.83 36.31
C LYS A 242 -19.88 16.75 36.06
N SER A 243 -20.10 16.38 34.82
CA SER A 243 -21.06 15.32 34.46
C SER A 243 -20.67 13.98 35.06
N LEU A 244 -19.38 13.62 35.03
CA LEU A 244 -18.88 12.39 35.64
C LEU A 244 -19.13 12.34 37.15
N ALA A 245 -18.88 13.44 37.86
CA ALA A 245 -19.13 13.52 39.30
C ALA A 245 -20.63 13.33 39.63
N LEU A 246 -21.52 13.89 38.84
CA LEU A 246 -22.96 13.68 38.98
C LEU A 246 -23.35 12.22 38.70
N LEU A 247 -22.83 11.63 37.65
CA LEU A 247 -23.09 10.23 37.32
C LEU A 247 -22.60 9.27 38.40
N GLN A 248 -21.45 9.55 39.00
CA GLN A 248 -20.94 8.74 40.13
C GLN A 248 -21.79 8.92 41.40
N ALA A 249 -22.32 10.12 41.64
CA ALA A 249 -23.23 10.36 42.74
C ALA A 249 -24.58 9.62 42.54
N ASP A 250 -25.15 9.65 41.34
CA ASP A 250 -26.45 9.06 41.02
C ASP A 250 -26.41 7.54 40.85
N PHE A 251 -25.30 7.00 40.29
CA PHE A 251 -25.24 5.60 39.86
C PHE A 251 -24.14 4.78 40.58
N GLY A 252 -23.32 5.40 41.42
CA GLY A 252 -22.34 4.76 42.28
C GLY A 252 -21.33 3.89 41.53
N GLU A 253 -21.16 2.65 41.98
CA GLU A 253 -20.22 1.66 41.40
C GLU A 253 -20.52 1.22 39.97
N ARG A 254 -21.64 1.65 39.40
CA ARG A 254 -21.96 1.40 37.99
C ARG A 254 -21.12 2.27 37.03
N VAL A 255 -20.45 3.32 37.56
CA VAL A 255 -19.60 4.25 36.78
C VAL A 255 -18.16 4.11 37.22
N GLU A 256 -17.41 3.30 36.50
CA GLU A 256 -16.02 2.96 36.83
C GLU A 256 -15.06 3.83 36.01
N VAL A 257 -14.10 4.47 36.69
CA VAL A 257 -13.03 5.21 36.04
C VAL A 257 -11.74 4.44 36.22
N VAL A 258 -11.31 3.82 35.10
CA VAL A 258 -10.09 2.97 35.09
C VAL A 258 -8.84 3.82 34.87
N GLY A 259 -8.95 4.88 34.05
CA GLY A 259 -7.79 5.66 33.64
C GLY A 259 -6.88 4.88 32.67
N PHE A 260 -5.58 5.15 32.74
CA PHE A 260 -4.60 4.43 31.92
C PHE A 260 -4.44 2.98 32.41
N THR A 261 -4.41 2.05 31.45
CA THR A 261 -4.18 0.62 31.71
C THR A 261 -3.41 -0.02 30.57
N ASP A 262 -2.55 -0.96 30.90
CA ASP A 262 -1.87 -1.84 29.92
C ASP A 262 -2.71 -3.09 29.61
N ASP A 263 -3.70 -3.43 30.46
CA ASP A 263 -4.61 -4.57 30.29
C ASP A 263 -5.86 -4.19 29.47
N VAL A 264 -5.68 -3.65 28.29
CA VAL A 264 -6.80 -3.37 27.37
C VAL A 264 -7.51 -4.66 26.96
N ALA A 265 -6.78 -5.75 26.76
CA ALA A 265 -7.34 -7.04 26.36
C ALA A 265 -8.28 -7.62 27.43
N GLY A 266 -7.90 -7.59 28.70
CA GLY A 266 -8.76 -8.02 29.81
C GLY A 266 -10.01 -7.15 29.95
N TRP A 267 -9.92 -5.85 29.68
CA TRP A 267 -11.08 -4.98 29.65
C TRP A 267 -12.02 -5.29 28.47
N LEU A 268 -11.47 -5.51 27.26
CA LEU A 268 -12.26 -5.96 26.12
C LEU A 268 -13.00 -7.27 26.43
N GLY A 269 -12.35 -8.21 27.13
CA GLY A 269 -12.95 -9.47 27.55
C GLY A 269 -14.23 -9.30 28.39
N ARG A 270 -14.33 -8.23 29.18
CA ARG A 270 -15.43 -7.91 30.11
C ARG A 270 -16.44 -6.89 29.57
N THR A 271 -16.26 -6.42 28.31
CA THR A 271 -17.07 -5.35 27.72
C THR A 271 -18.07 -5.93 26.74
N THR A 272 -19.33 -5.44 26.82
CA THR A 272 -20.41 -5.80 25.89
C THR A 272 -20.39 -4.94 24.63
N LEU A 273 -20.09 -3.63 24.78
CA LEU A 273 -20.06 -2.67 23.69
C LEU A 273 -18.89 -1.68 23.92
N VAL A 274 -18.05 -1.49 22.93
CA VAL A 274 -16.97 -0.51 22.94
C VAL A 274 -17.39 0.76 22.21
N ILE A 275 -17.13 1.92 22.80
CA ILE A 275 -17.19 3.21 22.10
C ILE A 275 -15.75 3.69 21.95
N GLY A 276 -15.29 3.85 20.71
CA GLY A 276 -13.93 4.24 20.40
C GLY A 276 -13.64 4.27 18.92
N ALA A 277 -12.41 4.65 18.56
CA ALA A 277 -12.00 4.83 17.17
C ALA A 277 -10.56 4.38 16.93
N GLY A 278 -10.17 4.31 15.65
CA GLY A 278 -8.82 3.96 15.23
C GLY A 278 -8.40 2.60 15.77
N ARG A 279 -7.22 2.56 16.39
CA ARG A 279 -6.64 1.32 16.94
C ARG A 279 -7.57 0.58 17.90
N VAL A 280 -8.24 1.31 18.79
CA VAL A 280 -9.17 0.72 19.79
C VAL A 280 -10.32 -0.02 19.11
N ALA A 281 -10.92 0.58 18.07
CA ALA A 281 -11.99 -0.05 17.31
C ALA A 281 -11.51 -1.34 16.62
N ILE A 282 -10.31 -1.32 16.06
CA ILE A 282 -9.71 -2.47 15.38
C ILE A 282 -9.44 -3.61 16.37
N GLU A 283 -8.83 -3.31 17.52
CA GLU A 283 -8.54 -4.29 18.57
C GLU A 283 -9.83 -4.91 19.14
N ALA A 284 -10.85 -4.08 19.38
CA ALA A 284 -12.14 -4.53 19.87
C ALA A 284 -12.87 -5.47 18.88
N LEU A 285 -12.97 -5.06 17.60
CA LEU A 285 -13.58 -5.88 16.54
C LEU A 285 -12.82 -7.19 16.35
N GLY A 286 -11.49 -7.15 16.34
CA GLY A 286 -10.65 -8.33 16.24
C GLY A 286 -10.80 -9.31 17.41
N ALA A 287 -11.08 -8.78 18.62
CA ALA A 287 -11.42 -9.55 19.81
C ALA A 287 -12.92 -9.95 19.88
N GLY A 288 -13.67 -9.71 18.81
CA GLY A 288 -15.10 -10.06 18.74
C GLY A 288 -16.03 -9.16 19.55
N ARG A 289 -15.57 -7.94 19.91
CA ARG A 289 -16.40 -6.97 20.66
C ARG A 289 -17.02 -5.95 19.71
N PRO A 290 -18.36 -5.77 19.77
CA PRO A 290 -19.07 -4.76 18.99
C PRO A 290 -18.56 -3.35 19.30
N VAL A 291 -18.53 -2.50 18.27
CA VAL A 291 -17.98 -1.14 18.34
C VAL A 291 -18.96 -0.12 17.79
N LEU A 292 -19.26 0.90 18.58
CA LEU A 292 -19.72 2.18 18.06
C LEU A 292 -18.50 3.04 17.71
N ALA A 293 -18.31 3.27 16.43
CA ALA A 293 -17.14 3.95 15.93
C ALA A 293 -17.26 5.47 16.09
N LEU A 294 -16.77 5.99 17.21
CA LEU A 294 -16.79 7.41 17.57
C LEU A 294 -15.37 7.92 17.72
N GLY A 295 -14.93 8.73 16.77
CA GLY A 295 -13.60 9.35 16.74
C GLY A 295 -13.62 10.85 17.00
N GLU A 296 -12.43 11.45 16.87
CA GLU A 296 -12.25 12.90 17.01
C GLU A 296 -13.06 13.69 15.96
N ALA A 297 -13.12 13.15 14.74
CA ALA A 297 -13.66 13.85 13.58
C ALA A 297 -15.14 13.55 13.32
N SER A 298 -15.59 12.31 13.56
CA SER A 298 -16.94 11.89 13.18
C SER A 298 -17.43 10.68 13.98
N TYR A 299 -18.73 10.42 13.87
CA TYR A 299 -19.37 9.19 14.28
C TYR A 299 -19.67 8.35 13.03
N ALA A 300 -19.18 7.12 12.97
CA ALA A 300 -19.39 6.19 11.86
C ALA A 300 -20.41 5.08 12.16
N GLY A 301 -21.12 5.15 13.30
CA GLY A 301 -22.17 4.21 13.68
C GLY A 301 -21.69 2.90 14.28
N LEU A 302 -22.60 1.95 14.43
CA LEU A 302 -22.32 0.57 14.81
C LEU A 302 -21.58 -0.13 13.64
N VAL A 303 -20.43 -0.71 13.94
CA VAL A 303 -19.62 -1.40 12.93
C VAL A 303 -20.16 -2.80 12.70
N THR A 304 -20.67 -3.01 11.49
CA THR A 304 -21.20 -4.28 10.96
C THR A 304 -20.48 -4.66 9.68
N GLU A 305 -20.75 -5.81 9.09
CA GLU A 305 -20.22 -6.17 7.77
C GLU A 305 -20.55 -5.13 6.69
N ALA A 306 -21.78 -4.56 6.75
CA ALA A 306 -22.25 -3.56 5.80
C ALA A 306 -21.59 -2.19 5.99
N THR A 307 -21.33 -1.77 7.25
CA THR A 307 -20.78 -0.43 7.56
C THR A 307 -19.26 -0.42 7.69
N PHE A 308 -18.61 -1.58 7.68
CA PHE A 308 -17.17 -1.72 7.94
C PHE A 308 -16.30 -0.88 7.02
N GLU A 309 -16.53 -0.89 5.69
CA GLU A 309 -15.69 -0.13 4.75
C GLU A 309 -15.83 1.38 4.94
N ALA A 310 -17.04 1.86 5.19
CA ALA A 310 -17.28 3.28 5.47
C ALA A 310 -16.60 3.72 6.78
N ALA A 311 -16.68 2.89 7.83
CA ALA A 311 -15.99 3.15 9.09
C ALA A 311 -14.46 3.10 8.91
N ALA A 312 -13.94 2.10 8.20
CA ALA A 312 -12.52 1.94 7.91
C ALA A 312 -11.93 3.11 7.10
N ALA A 313 -12.69 3.65 6.14
CA ALA A 313 -12.26 4.80 5.33
C ALA A 313 -11.92 6.03 6.20
N SER A 314 -12.60 6.23 7.33
CA SER A 314 -12.37 7.31 8.29
C SER A 314 -11.44 6.93 9.45
N ASN A 315 -10.78 5.77 9.41
CA ASN A 315 -10.11 5.18 10.58
C ASN A 315 -11.04 5.11 11.79
N PHE A 316 -12.26 4.61 11.55
CA PHE A 316 -13.33 4.46 12.56
C PHE A 316 -13.73 5.80 13.23
N GLY A 317 -13.80 6.86 12.45
CA GLY A 317 -14.23 8.20 12.90
C GLY A 317 -13.10 9.16 13.31
N ASP A 318 -11.83 8.74 13.31
CA ASP A 318 -10.72 9.61 13.68
C ASP A 318 -10.33 10.62 12.56
N ILE A 319 -10.60 10.30 11.30
CA ILE A 319 -10.19 11.12 10.14
C ILE A 319 -11.41 11.48 9.30
N SER A 320 -11.79 12.75 9.29
CA SER A 320 -12.88 13.23 8.43
C SER A 320 -12.51 13.25 6.95
N ALA A 321 -13.50 13.09 6.07
CA ALA A 321 -13.33 13.28 4.64
C ALA A 321 -13.03 14.75 4.28
N GLN A 322 -13.63 15.70 5.00
CA GLN A 322 -13.49 17.15 4.77
C GLN A 322 -12.97 17.88 6.01
N ALA A 323 -12.24 18.97 5.80
CA ALA A 323 -11.79 19.83 6.89
C ALA A 323 -12.99 20.54 7.58
N GLY A 324 -12.96 20.61 8.90
CA GLY A 324 -13.96 21.36 9.68
C GLY A 324 -15.29 20.65 9.96
N SER A 325 -15.52 19.44 9.44
CA SER A 325 -16.72 18.64 9.75
C SER A 325 -16.50 17.85 11.06
N SER A 326 -16.82 18.46 12.20
CA SER A 326 -16.65 17.81 13.52
C SER A 326 -17.94 17.74 14.36
N THR A 327 -19.12 18.03 13.78
CA THR A 327 -20.40 17.88 14.48
C THR A 327 -20.79 16.41 14.54
N VAL A 328 -20.80 15.86 15.75
CA VAL A 328 -21.29 14.52 16.04
C VAL A 328 -22.74 14.63 16.48
N ASP A 329 -23.61 13.86 15.86
CA ASP A 329 -24.99 13.70 16.31
C ASP A 329 -25.03 12.70 17.48
N PHE A 330 -25.06 13.22 18.71
CA PHE A 330 -25.14 12.38 19.92
C PHE A 330 -26.52 11.74 20.11
N ALA A 331 -27.58 12.23 19.44
CA ALA A 331 -28.86 11.53 19.41
C ALA A 331 -28.76 10.23 18.60
N ALA A 332 -28.02 10.23 17.50
CA ALA A 332 -27.71 9.00 16.76
C ALA A 332 -26.85 8.03 17.59
N VAL A 333 -25.81 8.51 18.28
CA VAL A 333 -25.00 7.68 19.17
C VAL A 333 -25.86 7.01 20.24
N LEU A 334 -26.77 7.78 20.88
CA LEU A 334 -27.69 7.28 21.89
C LEU A 334 -28.65 6.24 21.30
N ALA A 335 -29.22 6.51 20.11
CA ALA A 335 -30.14 5.60 19.44
C ALA A 335 -29.48 4.26 19.12
N ASP A 336 -28.27 4.27 18.56
CA ASP A 336 -27.51 3.06 18.21
C ASP A 336 -27.10 2.27 19.47
N ALA A 337 -26.62 2.95 20.52
CA ALA A 337 -26.27 2.31 21.79
C ALA A 337 -27.51 1.66 22.44
N ARG A 338 -28.64 2.37 22.45
CA ARG A 338 -29.91 1.88 22.98
C ARG A 338 -30.43 0.67 22.19
N GLY A 339 -30.40 0.75 20.85
CA GLY A 339 -30.79 -0.34 19.97
C GLY A 339 -29.97 -1.59 20.20
N PHE A 340 -28.66 -1.42 20.30
CA PHE A 340 -27.72 -2.51 20.59
C PHE A 340 -27.94 -3.13 21.97
N LEU A 341 -28.11 -2.32 23.03
CA LEU A 341 -28.30 -2.82 24.40
C LEU A 341 -29.58 -3.62 24.57
N ARG A 342 -30.64 -3.33 23.76
CA ARG A 342 -31.91 -4.11 23.75
C ARG A 342 -31.72 -5.48 23.11
N THR A 343 -30.89 -5.58 22.10
CA THR A 343 -30.63 -6.81 21.33
C THR A 343 -29.15 -6.96 21.03
N PRO A 344 -28.31 -7.25 22.05
CA PRO A 344 -26.89 -7.40 21.83
C PRO A 344 -26.58 -8.53 20.85
N GLN A 345 -25.72 -8.26 19.86
CA GLN A 345 -25.27 -9.24 18.87
C GLN A 345 -23.74 -9.31 18.90
N PRO A 346 -23.16 -10.52 18.83
CA PRO A 346 -21.71 -10.66 18.73
C PRO A 346 -21.23 -10.18 17.35
N VAL A 347 -19.94 -9.82 17.27
CA VAL A 347 -19.31 -9.56 15.98
C VAL A 347 -19.26 -10.85 15.15
N PRO A 348 -19.80 -10.87 13.92
CA PRO A 348 -19.75 -12.06 13.07
C PRO A 348 -18.32 -12.56 12.83
N PRO A 349 -18.07 -13.88 12.81
CA PRO A 349 -16.73 -14.43 12.54
C PRO A 349 -16.12 -13.93 11.23
N ALA A 350 -16.91 -13.74 10.19
CA ALA A 350 -16.48 -13.20 8.90
C ALA A 350 -15.90 -11.79 9.04
N LEU A 351 -16.58 -10.92 9.81
CA LEU A 351 -16.08 -9.57 10.10
C LEU A 351 -14.78 -9.59 10.93
N GLN A 352 -14.70 -10.46 11.94
CA GLN A 352 -13.47 -10.64 12.73
C GLN A 352 -12.31 -11.08 11.84
N GLN A 353 -12.53 -12.06 10.95
CA GLN A 353 -11.52 -12.54 10.02
C GLN A 353 -11.08 -11.42 9.06
N ARG A 354 -12.02 -10.62 8.54
CA ARG A 354 -11.73 -9.46 7.68
C ARG A 354 -10.88 -8.41 8.40
N VAL A 355 -11.20 -8.11 9.66
CA VAL A 355 -10.40 -7.20 10.51
C VAL A 355 -9.00 -7.74 10.70
N ARG A 356 -8.84 -9.01 11.04
CA ARG A 356 -7.53 -9.66 11.23
C ARG A 356 -6.70 -9.67 9.94
N ALA A 357 -7.31 -9.98 8.81
CA ALA A 357 -6.63 -9.99 7.52
C ALA A 357 -6.13 -8.59 7.12
N ARG A 358 -6.94 -7.53 7.36
CA ARG A 358 -6.60 -6.16 6.96
C ARG A 358 -5.65 -5.46 7.93
N TYR A 359 -5.79 -5.69 9.23
CA TYR A 359 -5.11 -4.93 10.29
C TYR A 359 -4.13 -5.77 11.12
N GLY A 360 -4.04 -7.07 10.89
CA GLY A 360 -3.08 -7.92 11.59
C GLY A 360 -1.65 -7.43 11.37
N LEU A 361 -0.88 -7.28 12.45
CA LEU A 361 0.45 -6.65 12.41
C LEU A 361 1.39 -7.34 11.42
N ALA A 362 1.38 -8.67 11.34
CA ALA A 362 2.24 -9.41 10.41
C ALA A 362 1.92 -9.09 8.93
N ALA A 363 0.62 -9.02 8.58
CA ALA A 363 0.19 -8.67 7.23
C ALA A 363 0.55 -7.23 6.88
N VAL A 364 0.32 -6.28 7.81
CA VAL A 364 0.68 -4.88 7.63
C VAL A 364 2.20 -4.72 7.52
N ALA A 365 2.99 -5.39 8.35
CA ALA A 365 4.46 -5.35 8.28
C ALA A 365 4.97 -5.84 6.93
N ALA A 366 4.38 -6.90 6.37
CA ALA A 366 4.72 -7.40 5.04
C ALA A 366 4.41 -6.36 3.93
N LEU A 367 3.26 -5.67 4.01
CA LEU A 367 2.91 -4.60 3.08
C LEU A 367 3.89 -3.42 3.17
N VAL A 368 4.24 -3.00 4.38
CA VAL A 368 5.23 -1.93 4.60
C VAL A 368 6.61 -2.33 4.08
N LEU A 369 7.00 -3.59 4.29
CA LEU A 369 8.26 -4.14 3.78
C LEU A 369 8.32 -4.12 2.25
N ALA A 370 7.22 -4.43 1.57
CA ALA A 370 7.12 -4.35 0.12
C ALA A 370 7.34 -2.90 -0.38
N GLU A 371 6.79 -1.91 0.34
CA GLU A 371 7.03 -0.49 0.01
C GLU A 371 8.48 -0.05 0.28
N TYR A 372 9.16 -0.60 1.29
CA TYR A 372 10.59 -0.36 1.48
C TYR A 372 11.40 -0.89 0.31
N GLN A 373 11.10 -2.10 -0.16
CA GLN A 373 11.76 -2.72 -1.32
C GLN A 373 11.51 -1.89 -2.58
N SER A 374 10.27 -1.47 -2.82
CA SER A 374 9.90 -0.59 -3.94
C SER A 374 10.65 0.74 -3.89
N ALA A 375 10.72 1.39 -2.73
CA ALA A 375 11.44 2.64 -2.55
C ALA A 375 12.96 2.49 -2.75
N ARG A 376 13.56 1.39 -2.26
CA ARG A 376 14.98 1.06 -2.50
C ARG A 376 15.26 0.87 -3.99
N MET A 377 14.40 0.13 -4.67
CA MET A 377 14.50 -0.09 -6.11
C MET A 377 14.41 1.22 -6.88
N GLN A 378 13.47 2.09 -6.51
CA GLN A 378 13.31 3.41 -7.12
C GLN A 378 14.59 4.27 -6.98
N LYS A 379 15.30 4.18 -5.85
CA LYS A 379 16.58 4.87 -5.63
C LYS A 379 17.76 4.22 -6.38
N ALA A 380 17.74 2.91 -6.56
CA ALA A 380 18.77 2.16 -7.26
C ALA A 380 18.66 2.31 -8.77
N LEU A 381 17.44 2.44 -9.30
CA LEU A 381 17.17 2.58 -10.73
C LEU A 381 17.88 3.81 -11.31
N PRO A 382 18.44 3.69 -12.51
CA PRO A 382 18.83 4.87 -13.28
C PRO A 382 17.60 5.75 -13.54
N ALA A 383 17.82 7.05 -13.69
CA ALA A 383 16.75 8.03 -13.92
C ALA A 383 15.86 7.68 -15.14
N PHE A 384 16.34 6.81 -16.00
CA PHE A 384 15.61 6.28 -17.14
C PHE A 384 16.08 4.85 -17.47
N MET A 385 15.14 3.92 -17.56
CA MET A 385 15.33 2.59 -18.11
C MET A 385 14.48 2.48 -19.39
N PRO A 386 15.11 2.39 -20.57
CA PRO A 386 14.37 2.28 -21.81
C PRO A 386 13.55 0.98 -21.86
N VAL A 387 12.28 1.07 -22.20
CA VAL A 387 11.43 -0.06 -22.56
C VAL A 387 11.08 0.10 -24.03
N LEU A 388 11.65 -0.74 -24.89
CA LEU A 388 11.53 -0.62 -26.34
C LEU A 388 10.48 -1.59 -26.84
N MET A 389 9.55 -1.08 -27.65
CA MET A 389 8.42 -1.85 -28.20
C MET A 389 8.65 -2.18 -29.67
N TYR A 390 8.65 -3.46 -29.98
CA TYR A 390 8.71 -4.05 -31.30
C TYR A 390 7.47 -4.90 -31.55
N HIS A 391 7.26 -5.29 -32.81
CA HIS A 391 6.23 -6.24 -33.23
C HIS A 391 6.82 -7.24 -34.24
N LYS A 392 6.64 -7.00 -35.53
CA LYS A 392 7.14 -7.87 -36.63
C LYS A 392 8.63 -7.66 -36.88
N ILE A 393 9.37 -8.74 -37.16
CA ILE A 393 10.80 -8.73 -37.55
C ILE A 393 10.97 -9.44 -38.89
N PRO A 394 10.39 -8.91 -39.97
CA PRO A 394 10.44 -9.55 -41.30
C PRO A 394 11.83 -9.49 -41.95
N ASP A 395 12.06 -10.37 -42.93
CA ASP A 395 13.30 -10.38 -43.72
C ASP A 395 13.41 -9.15 -44.66
N ALA A 396 12.28 -8.63 -45.15
CA ALA A 396 12.21 -7.48 -46.04
C ALA A 396 11.19 -6.43 -45.56
N PRO A 397 11.26 -5.18 -46.05
CA PRO A 397 10.26 -4.15 -45.78
C PRO A 397 8.83 -4.59 -46.12
N LEU A 398 7.88 -4.28 -45.25
CA LEU A 398 6.45 -4.56 -45.45
C LEU A 398 5.72 -3.35 -46.04
N ALA A 399 4.82 -3.59 -46.98
CA ALA A 399 3.85 -2.60 -47.45
C ALA A 399 2.70 -2.52 -46.41
N THR A 400 2.89 -1.75 -45.34
CA THR A 400 1.92 -1.58 -44.26
C THR A 400 1.77 -0.10 -43.92
N ARG A 401 0.54 0.32 -43.63
CA ARG A 401 0.23 1.66 -43.14
C ARG A 401 0.73 1.90 -41.70
N HIS A 402 0.71 0.88 -40.88
CA HIS A 402 0.98 1.02 -39.44
C HIS A 402 2.47 1.12 -39.09
N GLN A 403 3.38 0.69 -39.99
CA GLN A 403 4.83 0.74 -39.82
C GLN A 403 5.32 0.03 -38.51
N THR A 404 4.53 -0.92 -37.98
CA THR A 404 4.86 -1.67 -36.75
C THR A 404 5.76 -2.87 -37.06
N TYR A 405 6.90 -2.61 -37.67
CA TYR A 405 7.92 -3.63 -37.95
C TYR A 405 9.34 -3.04 -37.94
N VAL A 406 10.31 -3.88 -37.78
CA VAL A 406 11.73 -3.59 -38.00
C VAL A 406 12.32 -4.78 -38.76
N THR A 407 12.94 -4.56 -39.91
CA THR A 407 13.52 -5.68 -40.66
C THR A 407 14.60 -6.39 -39.85
N LYS A 408 14.79 -7.68 -40.13
CA LYS A 408 15.82 -8.53 -39.49
C LYS A 408 17.21 -7.90 -39.51
N GLU A 409 17.59 -7.29 -40.67
CA GLU A 409 18.87 -6.60 -40.82
C GLU A 409 18.96 -5.37 -39.90
N ASN A 410 17.89 -4.54 -39.86
CA ASN A 410 17.85 -3.37 -38.99
C ASN A 410 17.87 -3.78 -37.51
N PHE A 411 17.12 -4.83 -37.16
CA PHE A 411 17.12 -5.35 -35.81
C PHE A 411 18.50 -5.86 -35.38
N ALA A 412 19.23 -6.55 -36.25
CA ALA A 412 20.61 -6.94 -35.99
C ALA A 412 21.53 -5.72 -35.73
N ARG A 413 21.32 -4.60 -36.45
CA ARG A 413 22.01 -3.33 -36.19
C ARG A 413 21.63 -2.72 -34.83
N HIS A 414 20.37 -2.84 -34.41
CA HIS A 414 19.94 -2.41 -33.07
C HIS A 414 20.65 -3.21 -31.99
N LEU A 415 20.71 -4.54 -32.10
CA LEU A 415 21.38 -5.40 -31.12
C LEU A 415 22.89 -5.08 -31.03
N ALA A 416 23.55 -4.91 -32.17
CA ALA A 416 24.96 -4.51 -32.21
C ALA A 416 25.18 -3.13 -31.55
N TYR A 417 24.26 -2.19 -31.71
CA TYR A 417 24.28 -0.90 -31.03
C TYR A 417 24.14 -1.07 -29.51
N PHE A 418 23.14 -1.83 -29.03
CA PHE A 418 22.92 -2.05 -27.60
C PHE A 418 24.15 -2.70 -26.95
N HIS A 419 24.69 -3.71 -27.60
CA HIS A 419 25.90 -4.40 -27.13
C HIS A 419 27.11 -3.45 -27.01
N ARG A 420 27.43 -2.69 -28.07
CA ARG A 420 28.52 -1.71 -28.05
C ARG A 420 28.37 -0.61 -27.00
N ARG A 421 27.09 -0.25 -26.67
CA ARG A 421 26.78 0.77 -25.67
C ARG A 421 26.73 0.21 -24.25
N GLY A 422 26.96 -1.09 -24.05
CA GLY A 422 26.87 -1.76 -22.75
C GLY A 422 25.45 -1.72 -22.15
N LEU A 423 24.42 -1.66 -23.02
CA LEU A 423 23.03 -1.80 -22.61
C LEU A 423 22.74 -3.28 -22.37
N THR A 424 22.19 -3.61 -21.20
CA THR A 424 21.95 -4.99 -20.79
C THR A 424 20.45 -5.24 -20.76
N PRO A 425 19.92 -6.07 -21.68
CA PRO A 425 18.51 -6.46 -21.65
C PRO A 425 18.18 -7.25 -20.38
N ILE A 426 17.10 -6.84 -19.71
CA ILE A 426 16.47 -7.54 -18.61
C ILE A 426 14.98 -7.69 -18.91
N THR A 427 14.31 -8.59 -18.23
CA THR A 427 12.85 -8.73 -18.30
C THR A 427 12.17 -8.01 -17.12
N PHE A 428 10.85 -7.87 -17.16
CA PHE A 428 10.10 -7.35 -16.01
C PHE A 428 10.11 -8.34 -14.83
N ALA A 429 10.12 -9.64 -15.11
CA ALA A 429 10.29 -10.66 -14.08
C ALA A 429 11.66 -10.52 -13.38
N ASP A 430 12.76 -10.30 -14.15
CA ASP A 430 14.06 -9.99 -13.55
C ASP A 430 14.00 -8.73 -12.69
N TYR A 431 13.38 -7.65 -13.19
CA TYR A 431 13.19 -6.41 -12.46
C TYR A 431 12.45 -6.63 -11.13
N LEU A 432 11.35 -7.41 -11.16
CA LEU A 432 10.55 -7.70 -9.96
C LEU A 432 11.33 -8.52 -8.93
N ARG A 433 12.21 -9.46 -9.35
CA ARG A 433 13.09 -10.19 -8.45
C ARG A 433 14.04 -9.27 -7.70
N PHE A 434 14.62 -8.29 -8.38
CA PHE A 434 15.42 -7.26 -7.70
C PHE A 434 14.56 -6.39 -6.77
N ALA A 435 13.37 -5.98 -7.23
CA ALA A 435 12.46 -5.15 -6.44
C ALA A 435 11.97 -5.87 -5.16
N ARG A 436 11.79 -7.20 -5.22
CA ARG A 436 11.41 -8.04 -4.07
C ARG A 436 12.60 -8.40 -3.18
N GLY A 437 13.84 -8.04 -3.58
CA GLY A 437 15.05 -8.39 -2.84
C GLY A 437 15.47 -9.86 -2.98
N GLU A 438 14.89 -10.60 -3.93
CA GLU A 438 15.27 -11.97 -4.28
C GLU A 438 16.66 -12.04 -4.95
N ARG A 439 17.10 -10.91 -5.50
CA ARG A 439 18.45 -10.72 -6.05
C ARG A 439 19.09 -9.49 -5.44
N PRO A 440 20.41 -9.53 -5.15
CA PRO A 440 21.16 -8.38 -4.64
C PRO A 440 21.10 -7.20 -5.60
N LEU A 441 20.80 -5.99 -5.13
CA LEU A 441 20.80 -4.78 -5.98
C LEU A 441 22.19 -4.46 -6.57
N ALA A 442 23.27 -4.96 -5.99
CA ALA A 442 24.62 -4.84 -6.56
C ALA A 442 24.72 -5.51 -7.94
N ASP A 443 23.93 -6.54 -8.20
CA ASP A 443 23.91 -7.27 -9.48
C ASP A 443 22.99 -6.61 -10.51
N PHE A 444 22.31 -5.52 -10.15
CA PHE A 444 21.43 -4.80 -11.08
C PHE A 444 22.26 -4.12 -12.16
N PRO A 445 21.95 -4.32 -13.46
CA PRO A 445 22.76 -3.77 -14.55
C PRO A 445 22.88 -2.25 -14.47
N ALA A 446 24.08 -1.73 -14.69
CA ALA A 446 24.35 -0.29 -14.70
C ALA A 446 23.58 0.46 -15.81
N ARG A 447 23.30 -0.23 -16.92
CA ARG A 447 22.57 0.31 -18.08
C ARG A 447 21.51 -0.68 -18.58
N PRO A 448 20.45 -0.87 -17.78
CA PRO A 448 19.39 -1.81 -18.14
C PRO A 448 18.52 -1.27 -19.27
N LEU A 449 17.96 -2.18 -20.07
CA LEU A 449 16.83 -1.91 -20.96
C LEU A 449 15.88 -3.11 -20.97
N VAL A 450 14.65 -2.88 -21.37
CA VAL A 450 13.69 -3.97 -21.63
C VAL A 450 13.34 -3.96 -23.13
N LEU A 451 13.43 -5.14 -23.74
CA LEU A 451 13.00 -5.35 -25.13
C LEU A 451 11.67 -6.09 -25.11
N THR A 452 10.62 -5.48 -25.63
CA THR A 452 9.26 -6.06 -25.66
C THR A 452 8.81 -6.29 -27.11
N PHE A 453 8.11 -7.38 -27.35
CA PHE A 453 7.63 -7.79 -28.66
C PHE A 453 6.16 -8.18 -28.52
N ASP A 454 5.28 -7.47 -29.24
CA ASP A 454 3.84 -7.65 -29.11
C ASP A 454 3.29 -8.62 -30.17
N ASP A 455 2.11 -9.19 -29.90
CA ASP A 455 1.25 -10.01 -30.77
C ASP A 455 1.73 -11.46 -31.00
N GLY A 456 3.00 -11.76 -30.85
CA GLY A 456 3.52 -13.11 -31.05
C GLY A 456 3.55 -13.54 -32.53
N TYR A 457 4.10 -12.73 -33.42
CA TYR A 457 4.26 -13.04 -34.84
C TYR A 457 5.26 -14.18 -35.10
N LEU A 458 5.03 -14.97 -36.15
CA LEU A 458 5.89 -16.08 -36.53
C LEU A 458 7.35 -15.67 -36.78
N ASP A 459 7.59 -14.48 -37.34
CA ASP A 459 8.93 -13.95 -37.58
C ASP A 459 9.71 -13.66 -36.29
N ASN A 460 9.04 -13.57 -35.17
CA ASN A 460 9.69 -13.53 -33.87
C ASN A 460 10.41 -14.88 -33.54
N TYR A 461 9.86 -16.00 -33.98
CA TYR A 461 10.52 -17.29 -33.82
C TYR A 461 11.62 -17.51 -34.86
N THR A 462 11.36 -17.20 -36.12
CA THR A 462 12.30 -17.49 -37.21
C THR A 462 13.47 -16.51 -37.31
N ASN A 463 13.25 -15.25 -36.95
CA ASN A 463 14.21 -14.16 -37.12
C ASN A 463 14.71 -13.57 -35.79
N LEU A 464 13.78 -13.18 -34.89
CA LEU A 464 14.12 -12.51 -33.64
C LEU A 464 14.87 -13.43 -32.69
N LEU A 465 14.34 -14.60 -32.37
CA LEU A 465 14.88 -15.50 -31.36
C LEU A 465 16.34 -15.88 -31.63
N PRO A 466 16.72 -16.32 -32.86
CA PRO A 466 18.12 -16.64 -33.17
C PRO A 466 19.07 -15.43 -33.09
N LEU A 467 18.60 -14.23 -33.44
CA LEU A 467 19.42 -13.01 -33.32
C LEU A 467 19.70 -12.65 -31.87
N MET A 468 18.68 -12.72 -31.00
CA MET A 468 18.82 -12.43 -29.57
C MET A 468 19.74 -13.45 -28.89
N GLN A 469 19.63 -14.72 -29.22
CA GLN A 469 20.47 -15.79 -28.68
C GLN A 469 21.97 -15.60 -28.95
N ARG A 470 22.34 -15.03 -30.12
CA ARG A 470 23.76 -14.72 -30.45
C ARG A 470 24.42 -13.75 -29.46
N TYR A 471 23.61 -12.90 -28.79
CA TYR A 471 24.09 -11.95 -27.79
C TYR A 471 23.83 -12.43 -26.37
N GLY A 472 23.23 -13.62 -26.15
CA GLY A 472 22.76 -14.07 -24.86
C GLY A 472 21.63 -13.20 -24.29
N TYR A 473 20.89 -12.52 -25.13
CA TYR A 473 19.83 -11.60 -24.76
C TYR A 473 18.47 -12.30 -24.67
N ARG A 474 17.65 -11.81 -23.75
CA ARG A 474 16.24 -12.21 -23.58
C ARG A 474 15.36 -10.97 -23.64
N GLY A 475 14.09 -11.17 -23.91
CA GLY A 475 13.09 -10.12 -23.95
C GLY A 475 11.77 -10.57 -23.32
N VAL A 476 10.77 -9.73 -23.48
CA VAL A 476 9.37 -10.00 -23.09
C VAL A 476 8.54 -10.16 -24.35
N LEU A 477 7.84 -11.28 -24.47
CA LEU A 477 6.95 -11.56 -25.60
C LEU A 477 5.51 -11.50 -25.12
N TYR A 478 4.74 -10.52 -25.62
CA TYR A 478 3.32 -10.37 -25.30
C TYR A 478 2.48 -11.22 -26.25
N LEU A 479 1.75 -12.18 -25.69
CA LEU A 479 0.96 -13.14 -26.42
C LEU A 479 -0.53 -12.97 -26.17
N LEU A 480 -1.32 -13.26 -27.20
CA LEU A 480 -2.77 -13.42 -27.06
C LEU A 480 -3.09 -14.73 -26.36
N GLY A 481 -4.08 -14.70 -25.47
CA GLY A 481 -4.53 -15.89 -24.72
C GLY A 481 -5.22 -16.90 -25.63
N ASP A 482 -5.86 -16.47 -26.72
CA ASP A 482 -6.47 -17.37 -27.67
C ASP A 482 -5.40 -18.07 -28.54
N SER A 483 -5.22 -19.36 -28.29
CA SER A 483 -4.26 -20.18 -29.02
C SER A 483 -4.73 -20.57 -30.43
N ASP A 484 -6.00 -20.35 -30.76
CA ASP A 484 -6.56 -20.70 -32.07
C ASP A 484 -6.43 -19.60 -33.12
N LEU A 485 -6.05 -18.41 -32.67
CA LEU A 485 -5.68 -17.33 -33.56
C LEU A 485 -4.40 -17.69 -34.33
N ARG A 486 -4.48 -17.68 -35.67
CA ARG A 486 -3.37 -18.09 -36.56
C ARG A 486 -2.71 -16.92 -37.27
N HIS A 487 -3.34 -15.76 -37.31
CA HIS A 487 -2.85 -14.56 -37.98
C HIS A 487 -3.47 -13.30 -37.40
N ASN A 488 -2.96 -12.14 -37.79
CA ASN A 488 -3.35 -10.80 -37.35
C ASN A 488 -4.73 -10.37 -37.83
N GLN A 489 -5.79 -11.11 -37.51
CA GLN A 489 -7.15 -10.82 -37.97
C GLN A 489 -7.69 -9.46 -37.49
N TRP A 490 -7.23 -8.92 -36.38
CA TRP A 490 -7.60 -7.60 -35.86
C TRP A 490 -7.09 -6.47 -36.78
N ASP A 491 -5.87 -6.61 -37.35
CA ASP A 491 -5.35 -5.67 -38.34
C ASP A 491 -6.15 -5.74 -39.64
N LEU A 492 -6.41 -6.97 -40.13
CA LEU A 492 -7.16 -7.21 -41.36
C LEU A 492 -8.62 -6.76 -41.24
N ALA A 493 -9.22 -6.85 -40.08
CA ALA A 493 -10.57 -6.33 -39.82
C ALA A 493 -10.60 -4.80 -39.84
N ALA A 494 -9.53 -4.14 -39.40
CA ALA A 494 -9.40 -2.68 -39.43
C ALA A 494 -9.01 -2.15 -40.83
N ASP A 495 -8.13 -2.86 -41.53
CA ASP A 495 -7.68 -2.55 -42.90
C ASP A 495 -7.40 -3.85 -43.67
N PRO A 496 -8.30 -4.26 -44.59
CA PRO A 496 -8.12 -5.48 -45.37
C PRO A 496 -6.90 -5.47 -46.32
N THR A 497 -6.25 -4.33 -46.51
CA THR A 497 -5.02 -4.21 -47.31
C THR A 497 -3.75 -4.49 -46.54
N GLU A 498 -3.84 -4.62 -45.19
CA GLU A 498 -2.69 -4.99 -44.37
C GLU A 498 -2.17 -6.39 -44.72
N PRO A 499 -0.84 -6.61 -44.65
CA PRO A 499 -0.26 -7.92 -44.91
C PRO A 499 -0.72 -8.94 -43.84
N ARG A 500 -1.22 -10.08 -44.31
CA ARG A 500 -1.53 -11.20 -43.45
C ARG A 500 -0.23 -11.76 -42.83
N ALA A 501 -0.11 -11.70 -41.51
CA ALA A 501 1.04 -12.15 -40.76
C ALA A 501 0.66 -13.34 -39.85
N ALA A 502 1.37 -14.45 -39.99
CA ALA A 502 1.14 -15.64 -39.17
C ALA A 502 1.57 -15.39 -37.72
N LEU A 503 0.88 -16.04 -36.77
CA LEU A 503 1.21 -16.05 -35.35
C LEU A 503 1.93 -17.35 -34.96
N LEU A 504 2.59 -17.32 -33.80
CA LEU A 504 3.30 -18.44 -33.21
C LEU A 504 2.35 -19.60 -32.89
N SER A 505 2.76 -20.80 -33.27
CA SER A 505 2.12 -22.05 -32.82
C SER A 505 2.38 -22.30 -31.31
N PRO A 506 1.59 -23.14 -30.64
CA PRO A 506 1.82 -23.49 -29.23
C PRO A 506 3.24 -24.05 -28.96
N ALA A 507 3.79 -24.83 -29.88
CA ALA A 507 5.16 -25.35 -29.74
C ALA A 507 6.22 -24.23 -29.80
N GLN A 508 6.03 -23.26 -30.68
CA GLN A 508 6.95 -22.10 -30.79
C GLN A 508 6.83 -21.17 -29.59
N ARG A 509 5.62 -20.95 -29.01
CA ARG A 509 5.44 -20.22 -27.75
C ARG A 509 6.23 -20.88 -26.60
N ARG A 510 6.17 -22.22 -26.46
CA ARG A 510 6.96 -22.97 -25.47
C ARG A 510 8.47 -22.89 -25.71
N ALA A 511 8.91 -22.79 -26.95
CA ALA A 511 10.33 -22.60 -27.27
C ALA A 511 10.89 -21.27 -26.73
N PHE A 512 10.10 -20.19 -26.68
CA PHE A 512 10.50 -18.95 -26.03
C PHE A 512 10.65 -19.12 -24.53
N VAL A 513 9.71 -19.81 -23.88
CA VAL A 513 9.81 -20.13 -22.42
C VAL A 513 11.08 -20.95 -22.15
N ALA A 514 11.34 -22.00 -22.94
CA ALA A 514 12.56 -22.83 -22.83
C ALA A 514 13.84 -22.02 -23.05
N ALA A 515 13.80 -20.97 -23.88
CA ALA A 515 14.91 -20.04 -24.08
C ALA A 515 15.02 -18.96 -22.97
N GLY A 516 14.21 -19.06 -21.89
CA GLY A 516 14.23 -18.17 -20.74
C GLY A 516 13.63 -16.78 -20.98
N TRP A 517 12.79 -16.62 -21.99
CA TRP A 517 12.05 -15.39 -22.24
C TRP A 517 10.91 -15.23 -21.24
N GLU A 518 10.60 -13.98 -20.89
CA GLU A 518 9.35 -13.67 -20.21
C GLU A 518 8.21 -13.67 -21.19
N ILE A 519 7.09 -14.29 -20.80
CA ILE A 519 5.82 -14.17 -21.51
C ILE A 519 4.95 -13.19 -20.75
N GLY A 520 4.40 -12.22 -21.45
CA GLY A 520 3.37 -11.31 -20.99
C GLY A 520 2.03 -11.56 -21.70
N ALA A 521 0.95 -11.06 -21.13
CA ALA A 521 -0.38 -11.18 -21.73
C ALA A 521 -0.75 -9.94 -22.57
N HIS A 522 -1.55 -10.17 -23.61
CA HIS A 522 -2.02 -9.13 -24.53
C HIS A 522 -3.51 -9.29 -24.86
N THR A 523 -4.35 -9.56 -23.84
CA THR A 523 -5.77 -9.95 -23.95
C THR A 523 -5.97 -11.34 -24.59
N MET A 524 -7.24 -11.77 -24.72
CA MET A 524 -7.57 -13.00 -25.44
C MET A 524 -7.51 -12.78 -26.95
N SER A 525 -8.14 -11.69 -27.45
CA SER A 525 -8.48 -11.51 -28.87
C SER A 525 -8.04 -10.17 -29.48
N HIS A 526 -7.28 -9.34 -28.74
CA HIS A 526 -6.74 -8.04 -29.16
C HIS A 526 -7.81 -6.93 -29.33
N PRO A 527 -8.84 -6.80 -28.47
CA PRO A 527 -9.81 -5.70 -28.58
C PRO A 527 -9.26 -4.37 -28.04
N ARG A 528 -9.93 -3.26 -28.41
CA ARG A 528 -9.77 -1.99 -27.68
C ARG A 528 -10.53 -2.05 -26.37
N LEU A 529 -9.81 -2.14 -25.24
CA LEU A 529 -10.41 -2.41 -23.94
C LEU A 529 -11.34 -1.30 -23.46
N THR A 530 -11.05 -0.04 -23.78
CA THR A 530 -11.90 1.09 -23.33
C THR A 530 -13.22 1.20 -24.11
N THR A 531 -13.35 0.49 -25.24
CA THR A 531 -14.59 0.44 -26.03
C THR A 531 -15.53 -0.69 -25.60
N LEU A 532 -15.05 -1.60 -24.75
CA LEU A 532 -15.84 -2.70 -24.20
C LEU A 532 -16.55 -2.29 -22.91
N PRO A 533 -17.71 -2.89 -22.59
CA PRO A 533 -18.22 -2.86 -21.23
C PRO A 533 -17.18 -3.41 -20.23
N LEU A 534 -17.08 -2.79 -19.05
CA LEU A 534 -16.04 -3.17 -18.06
C LEU A 534 -16.01 -4.67 -17.71
N PRO A 535 -17.14 -5.38 -17.56
CA PRO A 535 -17.12 -6.84 -17.33
C PRO A 535 -16.45 -7.60 -18.49
N ALA A 536 -16.71 -7.23 -19.75
CA ALA A 536 -16.10 -7.88 -20.92
C ALA A 536 -14.60 -7.56 -21.01
N ALA A 537 -14.19 -6.32 -20.75
CA ALA A 537 -12.78 -5.96 -20.67
C ALA A 537 -12.06 -6.73 -19.54
N THR A 538 -12.71 -6.89 -18.40
CA THR A 538 -12.18 -7.67 -17.26
C THR A 538 -12.02 -9.14 -17.64
N GLU A 539 -12.97 -9.72 -18.35
CA GLU A 539 -12.91 -11.10 -18.85
C GLU A 539 -11.74 -11.31 -19.81
N GLU A 540 -11.55 -10.42 -20.79
CA GLU A 540 -10.41 -10.44 -21.72
C GLU A 540 -9.07 -10.43 -20.98
N ILE A 541 -8.96 -9.62 -19.92
CA ILE A 541 -7.75 -9.49 -19.10
C ILE A 541 -7.51 -10.76 -18.25
N GLN A 542 -8.50 -11.23 -17.52
CA GLN A 542 -8.36 -12.37 -16.61
C GLN A 542 -8.15 -13.69 -17.34
N ARG A 543 -8.96 -13.93 -18.40
CA ARG A 543 -8.86 -15.16 -19.20
C ARG A 543 -7.52 -15.27 -19.91
N SER A 544 -6.97 -14.15 -20.41
CA SER A 544 -5.66 -14.17 -21.09
C SER A 544 -4.55 -14.63 -20.14
N LYS A 545 -4.55 -14.16 -18.88
CA LYS A 545 -3.60 -14.60 -17.87
C LYS A 545 -3.71 -16.11 -17.64
N HIS A 546 -4.91 -16.55 -17.31
CA HIS A 546 -5.17 -17.97 -17.00
C HIS A 546 -4.82 -18.90 -18.17
N ALA A 547 -5.22 -18.54 -19.40
CA ALA A 547 -4.94 -19.34 -20.60
C ALA A 547 -3.43 -19.47 -20.86
N LEU A 548 -2.68 -18.37 -20.74
CA LEU A 548 -1.24 -18.39 -20.98
C LEU A 548 -0.49 -19.11 -19.86
N GLU A 549 -0.84 -18.91 -18.59
CA GLU A 549 -0.24 -19.62 -17.47
C GLU A 549 -0.47 -21.13 -17.55
N THR A 550 -1.68 -21.54 -17.92
CA THR A 550 -2.03 -22.96 -18.10
C THR A 550 -1.29 -23.59 -19.29
N ALA A 551 -1.23 -22.90 -20.45
CA ALA A 551 -0.65 -23.46 -21.68
C ALA A 551 0.89 -23.49 -21.67
N LEU A 552 1.52 -22.61 -20.89
CA LEU A 552 2.97 -22.41 -20.90
C LEU A 552 3.65 -22.78 -19.58
N GLU A 553 2.88 -23.12 -18.54
CA GLU A 553 3.36 -23.49 -17.20
C GLU A 553 4.35 -22.46 -16.63
N THR A 554 4.07 -21.16 -16.83
CA THR A 554 4.92 -20.05 -16.37
C THR A 554 4.07 -18.92 -15.81
N GLU A 555 4.59 -18.21 -14.82
CA GLU A 555 3.93 -17.03 -14.23
C GLU A 555 3.88 -15.88 -15.25
N ILE A 556 2.71 -15.26 -15.41
CA ILE A 556 2.50 -14.09 -16.27
C ILE A 556 2.41 -12.85 -15.38
N VAL A 557 3.50 -12.09 -15.29
CA VAL A 557 3.62 -10.93 -14.39
C VAL A 557 3.26 -9.59 -15.04
N SER A 558 3.28 -9.50 -16.37
CA SER A 558 3.05 -8.25 -17.09
C SER A 558 1.94 -8.36 -18.15
N PHE A 559 1.19 -7.26 -18.33
CA PHE A 559 0.10 -7.12 -19.29
C PHE A 559 0.36 -5.93 -20.22
N ALA A 560 0.36 -6.11 -21.53
CA ALA A 560 0.41 -5.00 -22.48
C ALA A 560 -1.02 -4.65 -22.97
N TYR A 561 -1.35 -3.37 -22.94
CA TYR A 561 -2.65 -2.89 -23.44
C TYR A 561 -2.66 -2.83 -24.97
N PRO A 562 -3.56 -3.58 -25.66
CA PRO A 562 -3.70 -3.46 -27.10
C PRO A 562 -3.90 -2.01 -27.55
N TYR A 563 -3.18 -1.58 -28.59
CA TYR A 563 -3.17 -0.19 -29.09
C TYR A 563 -2.73 0.87 -28.06
N GLY A 564 -2.30 0.49 -26.86
CA GLY A 564 -2.09 1.40 -25.74
C GLY A 564 -3.39 2.00 -25.20
N ASP A 565 -4.52 1.34 -25.44
CA ASP A 565 -5.85 1.77 -25.07
C ASP A 565 -6.16 1.42 -23.61
N LEU A 566 -6.22 2.43 -22.74
CA LEU A 566 -6.39 2.26 -21.30
C LEU A 566 -7.07 3.48 -20.64
N ASN A 567 -7.78 3.22 -19.55
CA ASN A 567 -8.31 4.19 -18.61
C ASN A 567 -8.14 3.66 -17.18
N GLU A 568 -8.59 4.39 -16.16
CA GLU A 568 -8.40 3.99 -14.76
C GLU A 568 -9.15 2.69 -14.41
N ASP A 569 -10.33 2.45 -15.00
CA ASP A 569 -11.10 1.21 -14.77
C ASP A 569 -10.38 -0.01 -15.35
N VAL A 570 -9.84 0.10 -16.56
CA VAL A 570 -9.04 -0.95 -17.20
C VAL A 570 -7.75 -1.22 -16.39
N LYS A 571 -7.07 -0.18 -15.90
CA LYS A 571 -5.90 -0.32 -15.02
C LYS A 571 -6.26 -1.03 -13.71
N ALA A 572 -7.41 -0.72 -13.14
CA ALA A 572 -7.91 -1.39 -11.94
C ALA A 572 -8.20 -2.87 -12.20
N ALA A 573 -8.79 -3.21 -13.36
CA ALA A 573 -9.04 -4.59 -13.77
C ALA A 573 -7.74 -5.39 -13.96
N VAL A 574 -6.71 -4.80 -14.59
CA VAL A 574 -5.38 -5.42 -14.75
C VAL A 574 -4.74 -5.69 -13.37
N ARG A 575 -4.82 -4.73 -12.45
CA ARG A 575 -4.32 -4.92 -11.09
C ARG A 575 -5.09 -6.03 -10.35
N ALA A 576 -6.43 -6.03 -10.45
CA ALA A 576 -7.29 -7.02 -9.81
C ALA A 576 -7.08 -8.44 -10.36
N ALA A 577 -6.69 -8.57 -11.64
CA ALA A 577 -6.29 -9.83 -12.25
C ALA A 577 -4.92 -10.37 -11.77
N GLY A 578 -4.22 -9.62 -10.91
CA GLY A 578 -2.96 -10.03 -10.31
C GLY A 578 -1.72 -9.83 -11.20
N TYR A 579 -1.79 -8.95 -12.20
CA TYR A 579 -0.58 -8.52 -12.90
C TYR A 579 0.21 -7.52 -12.06
N ALA A 580 1.52 -7.69 -12.02
CA ALA A 580 2.41 -6.78 -11.31
C ALA A 580 2.68 -5.48 -12.10
N LEU A 581 2.57 -5.53 -13.42
CA LEU A 581 2.87 -4.44 -14.34
C LEU A 581 1.85 -4.37 -15.48
N GLY A 582 1.34 -3.17 -15.76
CA GLY A 582 0.56 -2.83 -16.97
C GLY A 582 1.39 -1.97 -17.91
N ILE A 583 1.56 -2.43 -19.16
CA ILE A 583 2.52 -1.88 -20.09
C ILE A 583 1.79 -1.08 -21.17
N ALA A 584 1.91 0.23 -21.11
CA ALA A 584 1.33 1.15 -22.11
C ALA A 584 2.19 1.24 -23.37
N THR A 585 1.77 2.02 -24.33
CA THR A 585 2.58 2.35 -25.52
C THR A 585 3.43 3.59 -25.26
N ASP A 586 2.89 4.79 -25.51
CA ASP A 586 3.63 6.06 -25.46
C ASP A 586 3.13 7.00 -24.35
N THR A 587 2.36 6.46 -23.40
CA THR A 587 1.86 7.15 -22.20
C THR A 587 2.43 6.53 -20.92
N GLY A 588 2.39 7.25 -19.82
CA GLY A 588 2.86 6.76 -18.51
C GLY A 588 3.89 7.64 -17.84
N GLY A 589 4.25 7.27 -16.62
CA GLY A 589 5.17 8.01 -15.76
C GLY A 589 6.61 8.12 -16.31
N LEU A 590 7.41 9.06 -15.84
CA LEU A 590 8.83 9.22 -16.22
C LEU A 590 9.71 8.09 -15.68
N HIS A 591 9.28 7.43 -14.64
CA HIS A 591 9.98 6.35 -13.95
C HIS A 591 9.10 5.11 -13.94
N LEU A 592 9.67 3.93 -14.06
CA LEU A 592 8.91 2.67 -14.07
C LEU A 592 8.04 2.52 -12.83
N GLU A 593 8.55 2.93 -11.67
CA GLU A 593 7.82 2.91 -10.39
C GLU A 593 6.84 4.08 -10.21
N ALA A 594 6.74 5.01 -11.15
CA ALA A 594 5.79 6.12 -11.04
C ALA A 594 4.34 5.64 -11.15
N ASP A 595 4.07 4.69 -12.04
CA ASP A 595 2.81 3.96 -12.17
C ASP A 595 3.08 2.60 -12.79
N ARG A 596 3.07 1.54 -11.97
CA ARG A 596 3.30 0.18 -12.44
C ARG A 596 2.19 -0.33 -13.38
N MET A 597 1.00 0.27 -13.35
CA MET A 597 -0.09 -0.09 -14.28
C MET A 597 -0.08 0.74 -15.56
N GLN A 598 0.90 1.63 -15.74
CA GLN A 598 1.04 2.44 -16.95
C GLN A 598 2.52 2.69 -17.29
N VAL A 599 3.24 1.60 -17.53
CA VAL A 599 4.66 1.66 -17.89
C VAL A 599 4.81 2.17 -19.31
N PHE A 600 5.58 3.25 -19.48
CA PHE A 600 5.85 3.87 -20.78
C PHE A 600 6.77 3.01 -21.65
N ARG A 601 6.44 2.84 -22.91
CA ARG A 601 7.31 2.23 -23.93
C ARG A 601 7.70 3.21 -25.03
N VAL A 602 8.79 2.90 -25.68
CA VAL A 602 9.32 3.62 -26.84
C VAL A 602 9.08 2.79 -28.10
N ASN A 603 8.24 3.28 -29.00
CA ASN A 603 7.96 2.62 -30.28
C ASN A 603 9.21 2.57 -31.15
N MET A 604 9.47 1.43 -31.75
CA MET A 604 10.54 1.21 -32.72
C MET A 604 9.95 1.03 -34.11
N PHE A 605 10.52 1.74 -35.08
CA PHE A 605 10.02 1.83 -36.46
C PHE A 605 11.05 1.34 -37.48
N PRO A 606 10.65 1.08 -38.74
CA PRO A 606 11.56 0.53 -39.75
C PRO A 606 12.81 1.35 -40.01
N ASN A 607 12.70 2.67 -39.91
CA ASN A 607 13.76 3.61 -40.30
C ASN A 607 14.64 4.11 -39.14
N GLU A 608 14.80 3.29 -38.07
CA GLU A 608 15.64 3.68 -36.95
C GLU A 608 17.12 3.72 -37.35
N THR A 609 17.74 4.85 -37.09
CA THR A 609 19.17 5.07 -37.27
C THR A 609 19.91 4.95 -35.93
N THR A 610 21.25 4.88 -35.95
CA THR A 610 22.08 4.94 -34.75
C THR A 610 21.81 6.22 -33.94
N GLY A 611 21.54 7.35 -34.59
CA GLY A 611 21.18 8.61 -33.93
C GLY A 611 19.82 8.54 -33.25
N SER A 612 18.83 7.91 -33.88
CA SER A 612 17.51 7.72 -33.28
C SER A 612 17.57 6.72 -32.11
N LEU A 613 18.36 5.65 -32.21
CA LEU A 613 18.60 4.72 -31.11
C LEU A 613 19.26 5.41 -29.91
N PHE A 614 20.29 6.24 -30.17
CA PHE A 614 20.92 7.04 -29.10
C PHE A 614 19.89 7.93 -28.40
N LYS A 615 19.08 8.66 -29.18
CA LYS A 615 18.00 9.49 -28.66
C LYS A 615 17.01 8.69 -27.83
N LYS A 616 16.48 7.57 -28.34
CA LYS A 616 15.45 6.73 -27.74
C LYS A 616 15.93 5.99 -26.47
N THR A 617 17.23 5.72 -26.35
CA THR A 617 17.84 5.10 -25.17
C THR A 617 18.46 6.13 -24.21
N SER A 618 18.33 7.43 -24.45
CA SER A 618 18.87 8.49 -23.61
C SER A 618 17.89 8.91 -22.51
N PRO A 619 18.36 9.28 -21.29
CA PRO A 619 17.53 9.69 -20.16
C PRO A 619 16.61 10.88 -20.43
N TRP A 620 16.98 11.75 -21.38
CA TRP A 620 16.22 12.95 -21.72
C TRP A 620 15.08 12.68 -22.72
N TYR A 621 15.04 11.49 -23.38
CA TYR A 621 14.07 11.20 -24.45
C TYR A 621 12.61 11.38 -24.03
N ARG A 622 12.23 10.91 -22.86
CA ARG A 622 10.85 11.04 -22.36
C ARG A 622 10.44 12.49 -22.14
N ARG A 623 11.33 13.32 -21.60
CA ARG A 623 11.07 14.77 -21.44
C ARG A 623 10.90 15.44 -22.79
N TYR A 624 11.76 15.11 -23.74
CA TYR A 624 11.66 15.57 -25.14
C TYR A 624 10.35 15.12 -25.79
N TYR A 625 9.97 13.87 -25.63
CA TYR A 625 8.77 13.30 -26.22
C TYR A 625 7.50 13.96 -25.67
N ARG A 626 7.41 14.15 -24.35
CA ARG A 626 6.32 14.90 -23.71
C ARG A 626 6.23 16.34 -24.20
N TRP A 627 7.36 17.04 -24.23
CA TRP A 627 7.41 18.41 -24.77
C TRP A 627 6.95 18.46 -26.23
N LYS A 628 7.41 17.57 -27.09
CA LYS A 628 7.03 17.51 -28.52
C LYS A 628 5.54 17.27 -28.71
N ARG A 629 4.88 16.50 -27.84
CA ARG A 629 3.44 16.18 -27.93
C ARG A 629 2.54 17.13 -27.16
N GLY A 630 3.08 18.11 -26.45
CA GLY A 630 2.29 19.07 -25.65
C GLY A 630 1.57 18.43 -24.45
N LYS A 631 2.10 17.30 -23.96
CA LYS A 631 1.51 16.53 -22.85
C LYS A 631 2.39 16.59 -21.59
#